data_85265f5e01a392eb784e9c44a531df15
#
_entry.id   85265f5e01a392eb784e9c44a531df15
#
_cell.length_a   1.000
_cell.length_b   1.000
_cell.length_c   1.000
_cell.angle_alpha   90.00
_cell.angle_beta   90.00
_cell.angle_gamma   90.00
#
_symmetry.space_group_name_H-M   'P 1'
#
loop_
_entity.id
_entity.type
_entity.pdbx_description
1 polymer ?
#
loop_
_entity_poly.entity_id
_entity_poly.type
_entity_poly.pdbx_seq_one_letter_code
_entity_poly.pdbx_strand_id
1 'polypeptide(L)'
;PVGNILKIIEADPAPRTTLPLSEPYYCCGTICLERLLFNIDFNYADYKPVPHSSTTFPTSNFAMLRNDSWNVFLKYGLNGRSHAHPDIMNIEVMYKKLRLSRDLSNAGYQSRLCNEWHRKTLAHNTVCWNGTDITSVEPGKCLLFENDRVRCKAENVYEGIDYTRELKITENSVLDYFQVEGKTGVYDYTFHFEPGIELSCDLPTEAADLGFSENGYQHVLETKKVKTDQNAVVLRAQLGAESMQVRVDLQEGQELFLLKTKDNPVNRIRNTVLIRSVGDKATYQMQLTV
;
A
#
# COMPACT_ATOMS: atom_id res chain seq x y z
N PRO A 1 -8.79 -4.61 -27.34
CA PRO A 1 -8.78 -5.39 -26.09
C PRO A 1 -7.39 -5.96 -25.78
N VAL A 2 -6.68 -6.52 -26.78
CA VAL A 2 -5.33 -7.09 -26.58
C VAL A 2 -4.34 -6.03 -26.11
N GLY A 3 -4.37 -4.81 -26.66
CA GLY A 3 -3.50 -3.72 -26.24
C GLY A 3 -3.64 -3.30 -24.76
N ASN A 4 -4.82 -3.47 -24.17
CA ASN A 4 -5.03 -3.14 -22.76
C ASN A 4 -4.50 -4.23 -21.83
N ILE A 5 -4.60 -5.50 -22.24
CA ILE A 5 -4.03 -6.64 -21.51
C ILE A 5 -2.50 -6.52 -21.50
N LEU A 6 -1.90 -6.17 -22.63
CA LEU A 6 -0.46 -5.98 -22.75
C LEU A 6 0.04 -4.85 -21.85
N LYS A 7 -0.70 -3.74 -21.74
CA LYS A 7 -0.37 -2.64 -20.82
C LYS A 7 -0.37 -3.08 -19.35
N ILE A 8 -1.27 -3.97 -18.96
CA ILE A 8 -1.30 -4.53 -17.60
C ILE A 8 -0.08 -5.43 -17.37
N ILE A 9 0.29 -6.22 -18.35
CA ILE A 9 1.45 -7.12 -18.27
C ILE A 9 2.76 -6.33 -18.20
N GLU A 10 2.86 -5.22 -18.91
CA GLU A 10 4.04 -4.35 -18.90
C GLU A 10 4.23 -3.60 -17.58
N ALA A 11 3.14 -3.37 -16.88
CA ALA A 11 3.19 -2.81 -15.53
C ALA A 11 3.70 -3.84 -14.49
N ASP A 12 3.80 -5.13 -14.85
CA ASP A 12 4.40 -6.16 -14.00
C ASP A 12 5.93 -5.95 -13.94
N PRO A 13 6.50 -5.65 -12.75
CA PRO A 13 7.94 -5.43 -12.59
C PRO A 13 8.79 -6.67 -12.80
N ALA A 14 8.20 -7.87 -12.82
CA ALA A 14 8.87 -9.08 -13.22
C ALA A 14 8.73 -9.25 -14.74
N PRO A 15 9.76 -8.91 -15.55
CA PRO A 15 9.67 -9.15 -16.98
C PRO A 15 9.52 -10.65 -17.21
N ARG A 16 8.33 -11.05 -17.58
CA ARG A 16 8.07 -12.41 -18.05
C ARG A 16 8.68 -12.49 -19.44
N THR A 17 9.83 -13.13 -19.55
CA THR A 17 10.53 -13.32 -20.80
C THR A 17 9.76 -14.23 -21.79
N THR A 18 8.80 -14.99 -21.26
CA THR A 18 7.87 -15.79 -22.07
C THR A 18 6.52 -15.85 -21.38
N LEU A 19 5.50 -15.26 -21.97
CA LEU A 19 4.14 -15.69 -21.70
C LEU A 19 3.87 -16.89 -22.60
N PRO A 20 3.60 -18.06 -22.04
CA PRO A 20 3.11 -19.16 -22.87
C PRO A 20 1.69 -18.80 -23.32
N LEU A 21 1.59 -18.06 -24.43
CA LEU A 21 0.31 -17.79 -25.08
C LEU A 21 -0.37 -19.10 -25.55
N SER A 22 0.39 -20.19 -25.56
CA SER A 22 -0.11 -21.55 -25.76
C SER A 22 -0.88 -22.10 -24.55
N GLU A 23 -0.62 -21.54 -23.33
CA GLU A 23 -1.41 -21.94 -22.16
C GLU A 23 -2.60 -21.00 -21.97
N PRO A 24 -3.76 -21.59 -21.70
CA PRO A 24 -4.98 -20.83 -21.59
C PRO A 24 -4.99 -19.93 -20.35
N TYR A 25 -5.16 -18.66 -20.58
CA TYR A 25 -5.32 -17.62 -19.56
C TYR A 25 -6.49 -17.81 -18.60
N TYR A 26 -7.34 -18.80 -18.83
CA TYR A 26 -8.52 -19.04 -18.04
C TYR A 26 -8.35 -20.28 -17.18
N CYS A 27 -8.54 -20.12 -15.89
CA CYS A 27 -8.41 -21.12 -14.84
C CYS A 27 -9.35 -22.31 -14.96
N CYS A 28 -10.33 -22.27 -15.83
CA CYS A 28 -11.30 -23.32 -16.05
C CYS A 28 -10.85 -24.18 -17.25
N GLY A 29 -10.21 -25.29 -17.02
CA GLY A 29 -9.62 -26.20 -18.00
C GLY A 29 -10.49 -26.68 -19.18
N THR A 30 -11.57 -25.97 -19.50
CA THR A 30 -12.48 -26.25 -20.61
C THR A 30 -12.09 -25.42 -21.82
N ILE A 31 -11.95 -26.06 -22.94
CA ILE A 31 -11.84 -25.41 -24.27
C ILE A 31 -13.18 -24.75 -24.56
N CYS A 32 -13.22 -23.42 -24.63
CA CYS A 32 -14.40 -22.68 -25.07
C CYS A 32 -14.12 -21.94 -26.38
N LEU A 33 -15.18 -21.55 -27.10
CA LEU A 33 -15.05 -20.86 -28.40
C LEU A 33 -14.31 -19.54 -28.25
N GLU A 34 -14.53 -18.79 -27.17
CA GLU A 34 -13.82 -17.52 -26.86
C GLU A 34 -12.34 -17.76 -26.75
N ARG A 35 -11.92 -18.85 -26.12
CA ARG A 35 -10.52 -19.22 -25.97
C ARG A 35 -9.88 -19.54 -27.30
N LEU A 36 -10.59 -20.21 -28.20
CA LEU A 36 -10.13 -20.51 -29.56
C LEU A 36 -10.02 -19.23 -30.41
N LEU A 37 -10.98 -18.32 -30.27
CA LEU A 37 -11.09 -17.11 -31.08
C LEU A 37 -10.13 -16.01 -30.59
N PHE A 38 -9.80 -15.98 -29.29
CA PHE A 38 -8.95 -14.93 -28.70
C PHE A 38 -7.55 -15.40 -28.34
N ASN A 39 -7.22 -16.66 -28.59
CA ASN A 39 -5.85 -17.17 -28.46
C ASN A 39 -5.09 -16.83 -29.74
N ILE A 40 -4.47 -15.66 -29.77
CA ILE A 40 -3.67 -15.19 -30.89
C ILE A 40 -2.21 -15.43 -30.55
N ASP A 41 -1.47 -16.06 -31.45
CA ASP A 41 -0.03 -16.14 -31.35
C ASP A 41 0.55 -14.71 -31.37
N PHE A 42 1.24 -14.34 -30.32
CA PHE A 42 1.83 -13.04 -30.17
C PHE A 42 3.36 -13.17 -30.02
N ASN A 43 4.08 -12.49 -30.89
CA ASN A 43 5.54 -12.46 -30.78
C ASN A 43 5.94 -11.30 -29.87
N TYR A 44 6.37 -11.61 -28.65
CA TYR A 44 6.80 -10.61 -27.66
C TYR A 44 8.01 -9.79 -28.12
N ALA A 45 8.86 -10.34 -28.98
CA ALA A 45 10.03 -9.63 -29.50
C ALA A 45 9.68 -8.41 -30.35
N ASP A 46 8.48 -8.38 -30.95
CA ASP A 46 8.01 -7.28 -31.79
C ASP A 46 7.30 -6.18 -31.00
N TYR A 47 7.10 -6.42 -29.69
CA TYR A 47 6.37 -5.48 -28.85
C TYR A 47 7.30 -4.41 -28.27
N LYS A 48 6.99 -3.16 -28.56
CA LYS A 48 7.69 -2.02 -27.95
C LYS A 48 6.86 -1.49 -26.79
N PRO A 49 7.40 -1.47 -25.56
CA PRO A 49 6.72 -0.87 -24.42
C PRO A 49 6.27 0.57 -24.72
N VAL A 50 5.03 0.87 -24.39
CA VAL A 50 4.54 2.26 -24.43
C VAL A 50 4.85 2.88 -23.08
N PRO A 51 5.59 3.99 -23.02
CA PRO A 51 5.81 4.70 -21.77
C PRO A 51 4.47 5.03 -21.10
N HIS A 52 4.33 4.68 -19.82
CA HIS A 52 3.13 4.96 -19.06
C HIS A 52 3.35 6.24 -18.26
N SER A 53 2.49 7.25 -18.50
CA SER A 53 2.40 8.44 -17.66
C SER A 53 1.57 8.16 -16.40
N SER A 54 1.64 9.07 -15.44
CA SER A 54 0.68 9.14 -14.36
C SER A 54 -0.75 9.15 -14.88
N THR A 55 -1.65 8.48 -14.20
CA THR A 55 -3.04 8.36 -14.64
C THR A 55 -3.99 8.21 -13.44
N THR A 56 -5.25 8.59 -13.62
CA THR A 56 -6.30 8.40 -12.63
C THR A 56 -7.49 7.68 -13.24
N PHE A 57 -8.16 6.87 -12.44
CA PHE A 57 -9.36 6.13 -12.79
C PHE A 57 -10.47 6.47 -11.78
N PRO A 58 -11.16 7.61 -11.96
CA PRO A 58 -12.11 8.11 -10.97
C PRO A 58 -13.26 7.16 -10.68
N THR A 59 -13.75 6.44 -11.69
CA THR A 59 -14.83 5.46 -11.53
C THR A 59 -14.41 4.24 -10.69
N SER A 60 -13.10 3.95 -10.67
CA SER A 60 -12.53 2.84 -9.91
C SER A 60 -11.84 3.29 -8.63
N ASN A 61 -11.88 4.59 -8.32
CA ASN A 61 -11.33 5.21 -7.12
C ASN A 61 -9.84 4.91 -6.91
N PHE A 62 -9.04 4.97 -7.97
CA PHE A 62 -7.59 4.88 -7.84
C PHE A 62 -6.84 5.83 -8.78
N ALA A 63 -5.62 6.13 -8.40
CA ALA A 63 -4.67 6.90 -9.15
C ALA A 63 -3.30 6.23 -9.15
N MET A 64 -2.50 6.55 -10.15
CA MET A 64 -1.15 6.05 -10.33
C MET A 64 -0.24 7.20 -10.68
N LEU A 65 0.77 7.46 -9.87
CA LEU A 65 1.86 8.37 -10.19
C LEU A 65 3.05 7.56 -10.72
N ARG A 66 3.66 8.04 -11.81
CA ARG A 66 4.78 7.36 -12.46
C ARG A 66 5.80 8.34 -13.00
N ASN A 67 7.06 7.98 -12.84
CA ASN A 67 8.19 8.51 -13.58
C ASN A 67 9.18 7.35 -13.87
N ASP A 68 10.37 7.67 -14.33
CA ASP A 68 11.39 6.65 -14.68
C ASP A 68 11.86 5.82 -13.47
N SER A 69 11.70 6.34 -12.26
CA SER A 69 12.15 5.72 -11.02
C SER A 69 11.02 5.12 -10.20
N TRP A 70 9.88 5.79 -10.13
CA TRP A 70 8.81 5.48 -9.19
C TRP A 70 7.52 5.07 -9.87
N ASN A 71 6.84 4.08 -9.27
CA ASN A 71 5.43 3.79 -9.49
C ASN A 71 4.73 3.79 -8.14
N VAL A 72 3.75 4.66 -7.96
CA VAL A 72 2.98 4.77 -6.72
C VAL A 72 1.50 4.65 -7.06
N PHE A 73 0.88 3.64 -6.50
CA PHE A 73 -0.56 3.41 -6.61
C PHE A 73 -1.26 3.95 -5.38
N LEU A 74 -2.37 4.64 -5.56
CA LEU A 74 -3.26 5.12 -4.50
C LEU A 74 -4.68 4.64 -4.77
N LYS A 75 -5.24 3.87 -3.84
CA LYS A 75 -6.65 3.51 -3.81
C LYS A 75 -7.38 4.43 -2.82
N TYR A 76 -8.27 5.29 -3.30
CA TYR A 76 -8.89 6.33 -2.48
C TYR A 76 -10.38 6.14 -2.19
N GLY A 77 -10.92 4.95 -2.47
CA GLY A 77 -12.30 4.58 -2.16
C GLY A 77 -12.53 3.08 -2.30
N LEU A 78 -13.72 2.60 -1.99
CA LEU A 78 -14.13 1.22 -2.20
C LEU A 78 -15.18 1.14 -3.31
N ASN A 79 -15.05 0.14 -4.17
CA ASN A 79 -15.97 -0.15 -5.27
C ASN A 79 -16.85 -1.37 -4.94
N GLY A 80 -17.53 -1.35 -3.80
CA GLY A 80 -18.41 -2.43 -3.35
C GLY A 80 -17.87 -3.20 -2.15
N ARG A 81 -18.65 -4.21 -1.70
CA ARG A 81 -18.36 -4.96 -0.47
C ARG A 81 -17.79 -6.35 -0.72
N SER A 82 -17.97 -6.88 -1.92
CA SER A 82 -17.48 -8.22 -2.28
C SER A 82 -16.03 -8.13 -2.74
N HIS A 83 -15.19 -9.02 -2.24
CA HIS A 83 -13.76 -9.11 -2.57
C HIS A 83 -12.93 -7.84 -2.26
N ALA A 84 -13.50 -6.89 -1.53
CA ALA A 84 -12.82 -5.67 -1.12
C ALA A 84 -12.19 -5.82 0.28
N HIS A 85 -11.14 -5.04 0.51
CA HIS A 85 -10.50 -4.89 1.81
C HIS A 85 -10.88 -3.52 2.41
N PRO A 86 -10.88 -3.37 3.75
CA PRO A 86 -11.11 -2.10 4.43
C PRO A 86 -9.84 -1.24 4.38
N ASP A 87 -9.48 -0.74 3.19
CA ASP A 87 -8.18 -0.19 2.83
C ASP A 87 -8.27 1.14 2.09
N ILE A 88 -9.29 1.96 2.39
CA ILE A 88 -9.43 3.31 1.82
C ILE A 88 -8.15 4.11 2.10
N MET A 89 -7.65 4.81 1.07
CA MET A 89 -6.37 5.52 1.05
C MET A 89 -5.13 4.62 1.12
N ASN A 90 -5.24 3.31 0.84
CA ASN A 90 -4.06 2.45 0.73
C ASN A 90 -3.14 2.87 -0.42
N ILE A 91 -1.83 2.72 -0.22
CA ILE A 91 -0.82 2.93 -1.25
C ILE A 91 0.04 1.69 -1.46
N GLU A 92 0.52 1.53 -2.68
CA GLU A 92 1.58 0.59 -3.03
C GLU A 92 2.71 1.36 -3.71
N VAL A 93 3.95 1.01 -3.40
CA VAL A 93 5.13 1.76 -3.85
C VAL A 93 6.14 0.83 -4.48
N MET A 94 6.63 1.25 -5.64
CA MET A 94 7.75 0.59 -6.33
C MET A 94 8.81 1.61 -6.71
N TYR A 95 10.07 1.22 -6.58
CA TYR A 95 11.22 1.94 -7.07
C TYR A 95 11.90 1.10 -8.15
N LYS A 96 11.92 1.57 -9.41
CA LYS A 96 12.39 0.81 -10.58
C LYS A 96 11.73 -0.58 -10.63
N LYS A 97 12.51 -1.64 -10.43
CA LYS A 97 12.03 -3.03 -10.40
C LYS A 97 11.79 -3.57 -8.99
N LEU A 98 12.05 -2.77 -7.95
CA LEU A 98 11.90 -3.18 -6.56
C LEU A 98 10.50 -2.81 -6.06
N ARG A 99 9.73 -3.78 -5.63
CA ARG A 99 8.54 -3.52 -4.81
C ARG A 99 8.98 -3.15 -3.41
N LEU A 100 8.54 -2.00 -2.95
CA LEU A 100 8.81 -1.54 -1.59
C LEU A 100 7.66 -1.84 -0.67
N SER A 101 6.44 -1.78 -1.20
CA SER A 101 5.21 -2.06 -0.48
C SER A 101 4.13 -2.51 -1.46
N ARG A 102 3.30 -3.47 -1.03
CA ARG A 102 2.15 -3.99 -1.79
C ARG A 102 0.99 -4.36 -0.88
N ASP A 103 -0.19 -4.48 -1.48
CA ASP A 103 -1.33 -5.14 -0.84
C ASP A 103 -1.06 -6.63 -0.64
N LEU A 104 -1.57 -7.18 0.46
CA LEU A 104 -1.41 -8.61 0.79
C LEU A 104 -2.22 -9.53 -0.10
N SER A 105 -3.21 -9.01 -0.85
CA SER A 105 -4.19 -9.82 -1.53
C SER A 105 -4.90 -10.79 -0.54
N ASN A 106 -5.21 -12.00 -0.91
CA ASN A 106 -5.85 -12.95 -0.02
C ASN A 106 -5.16 -14.32 -0.07
N ALA A 107 -5.30 -15.09 1.02
CA ALA A 107 -4.83 -16.47 1.14
C ALA A 107 -5.96 -17.49 0.91
N GLY A 108 -7.02 -17.09 0.22
CA GLY A 108 -8.28 -17.84 0.09
C GLY A 108 -9.27 -17.50 1.21
N TYR A 109 -10.54 -17.30 0.83
CA TYR A 109 -11.60 -16.80 1.73
C TYR A 109 -11.94 -17.74 2.90
N GLN A 110 -11.60 -19.01 2.79
CA GLN A 110 -11.73 -19.98 3.89
C GLN A 110 -10.53 -19.96 4.86
N SER A 111 -9.46 -19.27 4.52
CA SER A 111 -8.32 -19.12 5.41
C SER A 111 -8.70 -18.19 6.56
N ARG A 112 -8.47 -18.67 7.80
CA ARG A 112 -8.64 -17.86 9.00
C ARG A 112 -7.82 -16.56 8.92
N LEU A 113 -6.59 -16.64 8.42
CA LEU A 113 -5.71 -15.50 8.28
C LEU A 113 -6.23 -14.46 7.27
N CYS A 114 -6.98 -14.89 6.24
CA CYS A 114 -7.62 -13.96 5.32
C CYS A 114 -8.57 -13.00 6.06
N ASN A 115 -9.37 -13.52 6.97
CA ASN A 115 -10.36 -12.73 7.70
C ASN A 115 -9.78 -12.01 8.92
N GLU A 116 -8.75 -12.55 9.56
CA GLU A 116 -8.14 -12.00 10.77
C GLU A 116 -7.00 -11.01 10.50
N TRP A 117 -6.42 -11.05 9.28
CA TRP A 117 -5.29 -10.20 8.92
C TRP A 117 -5.43 -9.55 7.54
N HIS A 118 -5.48 -10.33 6.44
CA HIS A 118 -5.41 -9.74 5.10
C HIS A 118 -6.57 -8.76 4.82
N ARG A 119 -7.72 -8.97 5.41
CA ARG A 119 -8.90 -8.13 5.29
C ARG A 119 -9.11 -7.24 6.52
N LYS A 120 -8.02 -6.73 7.09
CA LYS A 120 -8.03 -5.80 8.23
C LYS A 120 -7.36 -4.49 7.85
N THR A 121 -7.92 -3.37 8.30
CA THR A 121 -7.37 -2.04 8.01
C THR A 121 -5.90 -1.93 8.39
N LEU A 122 -5.52 -2.47 9.54
CA LEU A 122 -4.14 -2.46 10.04
C LEU A 122 -3.13 -3.14 9.09
N ALA A 123 -3.58 -4.07 8.23
CA ALA A 123 -2.71 -4.79 7.29
C ALA A 123 -2.37 -3.99 6.02
N HIS A 124 -2.93 -2.81 5.86
CA HIS A 124 -2.77 -1.94 4.69
C HIS A 124 -2.03 -0.64 5.04
N ASN A 125 -1.56 0.07 4.02
CA ASN A 125 -0.85 1.34 4.18
C ASN A 125 -1.86 2.49 4.28
N THR A 126 -2.57 2.54 5.39
CA THR A 126 -3.63 3.52 5.67
C THR A 126 -3.69 3.83 7.17
N VAL A 127 -4.76 4.45 7.63
CA VAL A 127 -4.95 4.76 9.06
C VAL A 127 -6.05 3.88 9.64
N CYS A 128 -5.77 3.30 10.81
CA CYS A 128 -6.73 2.57 11.64
C CYS A 128 -7.16 3.46 12.82
N TRP A 129 -8.45 3.55 13.09
CA TRP A 129 -8.99 4.32 14.21
C TRP A 129 -9.47 3.40 15.34
N ASN A 130 -8.98 3.65 16.58
CA ASN A 130 -9.34 2.90 17.78
C ASN A 130 -9.26 1.38 17.64
N GLY A 131 -8.29 0.87 16.85
CA GLY A 131 -8.13 -0.57 16.63
C GLY A 131 -9.30 -1.22 15.89
N THR A 132 -10.07 -0.48 15.08
CA THR A 132 -11.24 -0.97 14.34
C THR A 132 -11.02 -0.93 12.83
N ASP A 133 -11.76 -1.73 12.09
CA ASP A 133 -11.71 -1.71 10.63
C ASP A 133 -12.51 -0.56 10.05
N ILE A 134 -12.06 -0.03 8.89
CA ILE A 134 -12.82 0.91 8.06
C ILE A 134 -14.16 0.27 7.67
N THR A 135 -15.23 1.01 7.85
CA THR A 135 -16.60 0.54 7.59
C THR A 135 -17.24 1.17 6.35
N SER A 136 -16.71 2.29 5.89
CA SER A 136 -17.22 2.98 4.71
C SER A 136 -17.04 2.15 3.44
N VAL A 137 -18.01 2.25 2.54
CA VAL A 137 -17.95 1.71 1.18
C VAL A 137 -18.14 2.82 0.14
N GLU A 138 -18.12 4.07 0.61
CA GLU A 138 -18.34 5.22 -0.24
C GLU A 138 -17.12 5.49 -1.14
N PRO A 139 -17.36 6.03 -2.34
CA PRO A 139 -16.29 6.45 -3.22
C PRO A 139 -15.55 7.65 -2.64
N GLY A 140 -14.24 7.70 -2.84
CA GLY A 140 -13.46 8.90 -2.60
C GLY A 140 -13.52 9.88 -3.77
N LYS A 141 -12.89 11.02 -3.59
CA LYS A 141 -12.79 12.10 -4.59
C LYS A 141 -11.32 12.40 -4.85
N CYS A 142 -10.92 12.43 -6.12
CA CYS A 142 -9.64 12.98 -6.52
C CYS A 142 -9.79 14.51 -6.60
N LEU A 143 -9.09 15.24 -5.72
CA LEU A 143 -9.18 16.70 -5.63
C LEU A 143 -8.15 17.41 -6.50
N LEU A 144 -6.99 16.76 -6.71
CA LEU A 144 -5.89 17.24 -7.54
C LEU A 144 -5.24 16.05 -8.22
N PHE A 145 -4.94 16.18 -9.50
CA PHE A 145 -4.15 15.20 -10.24
C PHE A 145 -3.22 15.92 -11.21
N GLU A 146 -1.91 15.72 -11.02
CA GLU A 146 -0.82 16.21 -11.85
C GLU A 146 0.11 15.03 -12.20
N ASN A 147 1.08 15.24 -13.06
CA ASN A 147 1.99 14.15 -13.44
C ASN A 147 2.83 13.60 -12.30
N ASP A 148 3.13 14.41 -11.29
CA ASP A 148 3.98 14.07 -10.15
C ASP A 148 3.26 14.16 -8.81
N ARG A 149 1.96 14.51 -8.81
CA ARG A 149 1.21 14.76 -7.57
C ARG A 149 -0.25 14.37 -7.68
N VAL A 150 -0.77 13.77 -6.61
CA VAL A 150 -2.19 13.48 -6.47
C VAL A 150 -2.65 13.79 -5.06
N ARG A 151 -3.83 14.41 -4.93
CA ARG A 151 -4.52 14.61 -3.65
C ARG A 151 -5.92 14.07 -3.75
N CYS A 152 -6.27 13.19 -2.82
CA CYS A 152 -7.60 12.58 -2.74
C CYS A 152 -8.21 12.78 -1.35
N LYS A 153 -9.55 12.82 -1.29
CA LYS A 153 -10.33 12.87 -0.06
C LYS A 153 -11.34 11.72 -0.03
N ALA A 154 -11.51 11.10 1.12
CA ALA A 154 -12.61 10.20 1.42
C ALA A 154 -13.33 10.70 2.68
N GLU A 155 -14.64 10.90 2.58
CA GLU A 155 -15.48 11.41 3.66
C GLU A 155 -16.12 10.22 4.39
N ASN A 156 -16.32 10.35 5.71
CA ASN A 156 -16.93 9.32 6.54
C ASN A 156 -16.27 7.92 6.38
N VAL A 157 -14.96 7.87 6.34
CA VAL A 157 -14.20 6.59 6.29
C VAL A 157 -14.54 5.72 7.50
N TYR A 158 -14.60 6.32 8.67
CA TYR A 158 -15.42 5.91 9.81
C TYR A 158 -16.51 6.98 9.99
N GLU A 159 -17.59 6.64 10.65
CA GLU A 159 -18.66 7.62 10.90
C GLU A 159 -18.12 8.92 11.53
N GLY A 160 -18.20 10.03 10.78
CA GLY A 160 -17.72 11.35 11.19
C GLY A 160 -16.19 11.52 11.19
N ILE A 161 -15.46 10.69 10.44
CA ILE A 161 -14.01 10.83 10.25
C ILE A 161 -13.70 10.89 8.76
N ASP A 162 -13.00 11.93 8.35
CA ASP A 162 -12.57 12.18 6.99
C ASP A 162 -11.07 11.92 6.83
N TYR A 163 -10.68 11.42 5.66
CA TYR A 163 -9.30 11.20 5.25
C TYR A 163 -8.95 12.04 4.04
N THR A 164 -7.77 12.65 4.08
CA THR A 164 -7.15 13.30 2.91
C THR A 164 -5.73 12.80 2.78
N ARG A 165 -5.37 12.29 1.61
CA ARG A 165 -4.00 11.85 1.32
C ARG A 165 -3.48 12.57 0.08
N GLU A 166 -2.25 13.06 0.18
CA GLU A 166 -1.50 13.63 -0.92
C GLU A 166 -0.20 12.86 -1.11
N LEU A 167 0.05 12.48 -2.34
CA LEU A 167 1.30 11.86 -2.76
C LEU A 167 1.99 12.76 -3.77
N LYS A 168 3.30 12.88 -3.63
CA LYS A 168 4.15 13.55 -4.61
C LYS A 168 5.39 12.71 -4.90
N ILE A 169 5.72 12.55 -6.18
CA ILE A 169 6.95 11.89 -6.62
C ILE A 169 7.92 12.91 -7.20
N THR A 170 9.20 12.70 -6.94
CA THR A 170 10.31 13.40 -7.62
C THR A 170 11.19 12.34 -8.28
N GLU A 171 12.32 12.73 -8.87
CA GLU A 171 13.27 11.76 -9.40
C GLU A 171 13.78 10.80 -8.31
N ASN A 172 14.05 11.32 -7.11
CA ASN A 172 14.73 10.59 -6.03
C ASN A 172 13.84 10.28 -4.83
N SER A 173 12.58 10.71 -4.81
CA SER A 173 11.75 10.54 -3.62
C SER A 173 10.26 10.39 -3.89
N VAL A 174 9.58 9.77 -2.92
CA VAL A 174 8.13 9.79 -2.76
C VAL A 174 7.80 10.47 -1.44
N LEU A 175 6.99 11.51 -1.49
CA LEU A 175 6.37 12.15 -0.33
C LEU A 175 4.96 11.62 -0.15
N ASP A 176 4.66 11.24 1.09
CA ASP A 176 3.34 10.83 1.54
C ASP A 176 2.89 11.76 2.66
N TYR A 177 1.80 12.47 2.43
CA TYR A 177 1.16 13.36 3.38
C TYR A 177 -0.28 12.90 3.60
N PHE A 178 -0.60 12.45 4.82
CA PHE A 178 -1.89 11.91 5.15
C PHE A 178 -2.51 12.65 6.34
N GLN A 179 -3.70 13.19 6.15
CA GLN A 179 -4.48 13.85 7.19
C GLN A 179 -5.73 13.04 7.53
N VAL A 180 -6.06 12.99 8.80
CA VAL A 180 -7.32 12.49 9.33
C VAL A 180 -7.91 13.53 10.26
N GLU A 181 -9.23 13.70 10.23
CA GLU A 181 -9.94 14.64 11.08
C GLU A 181 -11.35 14.15 11.39
N GLY A 182 -11.84 14.42 12.59
CA GLY A 182 -13.20 14.12 12.99
C GLY A 182 -13.38 13.81 14.47
N LYS A 183 -13.31 12.57 14.88
CA LYS A 183 -13.57 12.12 16.25
C LYS A 183 -12.28 11.92 17.05
N THR A 184 -12.31 12.25 18.32
CA THR A 184 -11.22 11.94 19.24
C THR A 184 -11.01 10.43 19.35
N GLY A 185 -9.76 10.00 19.29
CA GLY A 185 -9.39 8.60 19.43
C GLY A 185 -7.91 8.36 19.15
N VAL A 186 -7.55 7.10 19.07
CA VAL A 186 -6.21 6.63 18.67
C VAL A 186 -6.23 6.41 17.16
N TYR A 187 -5.30 7.03 16.46
CA TYR A 187 -5.11 6.90 15.02
C TYR A 187 -3.75 6.28 14.75
N ASP A 188 -3.73 5.08 14.18
CA ASP A 188 -2.53 4.34 13.82
C ASP A 188 -2.35 4.36 12.30
N TYR A 189 -1.42 5.18 11.80
CA TYR A 189 -0.96 5.13 10.42
C TYR A 189 0.06 4.00 10.27
N THR A 190 -0.09 3.18 9.23
CA THR A 190 0.83 2.07 8.94
C THR A 190 1.42 2.18 7.54
N PHE A 191 2.71 1.78 7.43
CA PHE A 191 3.37 1.54 6.15
C PHE A 191 4.16 0.22 6.24
N HIS A 192 3.75 -0.74 5.41
CA HIS A 192 4.31 -2.09 5.38
C HIS A 192 5.31 -2.23 4.25
N PHE A 193 6.52 -2.69 4.56
CA PHE A 193 7.53 -2.98 3.56
C PHE A 193 7.42 -4.42 3.04
N GLU A 194 7.91 -4.66 1.84
CA GLU A 194 8.04 -6.03 1.31
C GLU A 194 8.93 -6.90 2.21
N PRO A 195 8.65 -8.19 2.31
CA PRO A 195 9.54 -9.13 2.99
C PRO A 195 10.97 -9.08 2.44
N GLY A 196 11.94 -9.11 3.34
CA GLY A 196 13.37 -9.00 3.02
C GLY A 196 13.89 -7.57 3.03
N ILE A 197 13.03 -6.55 3.12
CA ILE A 197 13.46 -5.18 3.41
C ILE A 197 13.67 -5.05 4.91
N GLU A 198 14.91 -4.90 5.35
CA GLU A 198 15.25 -4.70 6.74
C GLU A 198 15.18 -3.22 7.10
N LEU A 199 14.51 -2.91 8.22
CA LEU A 199 14.46 -1.55 8.78
C LEU A 199 15.44 -1.43 9.94
N SER A 200 16.23 -0.38 9.94
CA SER A 200 17.10 0.00 11.06
C SER A 200 16.89 1.45 11.45
N CYS A 201 17.09 1.71 12.74
CA CYS A 201 17.03 3.04 13.34
C CYS A 201 18.22 3.20 14.28
N ASP A 202 18.92 4.33 14.20
CA ASP A 202 20.05 4.63 15.09
C ASP A 202 19.61 5.09 16.49
N LEU A 203 18.30 5.37 16.66
CA LEU A 203 17.71 5.75 17.94
C LEU A 203 17.41 4.53 18.82
N PRO A 204 17.47 4.67 20.15
CA PRO A 204 17.09 3.61 21.07
C PRO A 204 15.64 3.19 20.87
N THR A 205 15.38 1.89 21.01
CA THR A 205 14.04 1.33 20.98
C THR A 205 13.77 0.54 22.25
N GLU A 206 12.50 0.43 22.62
CA GLU A 206 12.04 -0.44 23.69
C GLU A 206 10.87 -1.30 23.26
N ALA A 207 10.71 -2.46 23.88
CA ALA A 207 9.51 -3.28 23.67
C ALA A 207 8.27 -2.53 24.14
N ALA A 208 7.20 -2.61 23.37
CA ALA A 208 5.97 -1.89 23.66
C ALA A 208 4.74 -2.75 23.31
N ASP A 209 3.60 -2.33 23.81
CA ASP A 209 2.29 -2.88 23.48
C ASP A 209 1.43 -1.79 22.82
N LEU A 210 0.75 -2.14 21.73
CA LEU A 210 -0.17 -1.23 21.05
C LEU A 210 -1.52 -1.08 21.76
N GLY A 211 -1.82 -1.91 22.77
CA GLY A 211 -3.03 -1.83 23.58
C GLY A 211 -4.31 -2.33 22.89
N PHE A 212 -4.19 -2.95 21.71
CA PHE A 212 -5.28 -3.59 20.98
C PHE A 212 -4.95 -5.04 20.70
N SER A 213 -5.95 -5.94 20.77
CA SER A 213 -5.79 -7.38 20.63
C SER A 213 -6.64 -8.03 19.54
N GLU A 214 -7.40 -7.23 18.79
CA GLU A 214 -8.30 -7.68 17.72
C GLU A 214 -8.07 -6.89 16.43
N ASN A 215 -8.84 -7.16 15.37
CA ASN A 215 -8.83 -6.45 14.09
C ASN A 215 -7.44 -6.33 13.45
N GLY A 216 -6.66 -7.40 13.53
CA GLY A 216 -5.33 -7.46 12.93
C GLY A 216 -4.19 -7.28 13.94
N TYR A 217 -4.39 -6.60 15.06
CA TYR A 217 -3.35 -6.37 16.08
C TYR A 217 -2.80 -7.67 16.67
N GLN A 218 -3.61 -8.72 16.78
CA GLN A 218 -3.17 -10.07 17.18
C GLN A 218 -2.15 -10.71 16.23
N HIS A 219 -1.95 -10.14 15.05
CA HIS A 219 -0.99 -10.61 14.04
C HIS A 219 0.27 -9.73 13.96
N VAL A 220 0.39 -8.73 14.83
CA VAL A 220 1.64 -8.02 15.11
C VAL A 220 2.52 -8.93 15.97
N LEU A 221 3.68 -9.33 15.44
CA LEU A 221 4.56 -10.33 16.06
C LEU A 221 5.58 -9.71 17.00
N GLU A 222 5.99 -8.48 16.71
CA GLU A 222 6.96 -7.72 17.49
C GLU A 222 6.60 -6.24 17.40
N THR A 223 6.69 -5.53 18.51
CA THR A 223 6.48 -4.09 18.61
C THR A 223 7.64 -3.43 19.35
N LYS A 224 8.30 -2.48 18.71
CA LYS A 224 9.34 -1.65 19.30
C LYS A 224 8.95 -0.18 19.15
N LYS A 225 8.86 0.53 20.28
CA LYS A 225 8.70 1.99 20.29
C LYS A 225 10.06 2.65 20.13
N VAL A 226 10.16 3.61 19.23
CA VAL A 226 11.37 4.44 19.06
C VAL A 226 11.36 5.52 20.13
N LYS A 227 12.47 5.64 20.89
CA LYS A 227 12.65 6.68 21.90
C LYS A 227 13.24 7.92 21.25
N THR A 228 12.44 8.94 21.11
CA THR A 228 12.88 10.20 20.50
C THR A 228 12.11 11.39 21.06
N ASP A 229 12.78 12.53 21.14
CA ASP A 229 12.24 13.86 21.35
C ASP A 229 12.36 14.72 20.07
N GLN A 230 12.85 14.11 18.98
CA GLN A 230 13.05 14.78 17.71
C GLN A 230 11.74 14.81 16.90
N ASN A 231 11.52 15.89 16.18
CA ASN A 231 10.38 16.05 15.29
C ASN A 231 10.58 15.31 13.95
N ALA A 232 11.71 14.66 13.73
CA ALA A 232 11.96 13.84 12.55
C ALA A 232 12.89 12.68 12.90
N VAL A 233 12.53 11.49 12.40
CA VAL A 233 13.32 10.27 12.53
C VAL A 233 13.65 9.77 11.14
N VAL A 234 14.90 9.40 10.92
CA VAL A 234 15.35 8.77 9.66
C VAL A 234 15.65 7.30 9.94
N LEU A 235 14.90 6.45 9.26
CA LEU A 235 15.13 5.01 9.23
C LEU A 235 15.91 4.66 7.97
N ARG A 236 16.66 3.57 8.00
CA ARG A 236 17.27 2.97 6.82
C ARG A 236 16.49 1.71 6.44
N ALA A 237 16.01 1.65 5.21
CA ALA A 237 15.43 0.46 4.62
C ALA A 237 16.47 -0.19 3.69
N GLN A 238 16.83 -1.45 3.93
CA GLN A 238 17.87 -2.18 3.23
C GLN A 238 17.30 -3.43 2.54
N LEU A 239 17.57 -3.58 1.25
CA LEU A 239 17.25 -4.79 0.49
C LEU A 239 18.49 -5.25 -0.31
N GLY A 240 19.18 -6.25 0.19
CA GLY A 240 20.46 -6.68 -0.41
C GLY A 240 21.49 -5.54 -0.41
N ALA A 241 21.95 -5.15 -1.59
CA ALA A 241 22.90 -4.04 -1.77
C ALA A 241 22.22 -2.66 -1.86
N GLU A 242 20.92 -2.63 -2.11
CA GLU A 242 20.14 -1.40 -2.26
C GLU A 242 19.71 -0.87 -0.89
N SER A 243 19.84 0.44 -0.68
CA SER A 243 19.36 1.09 0.54
C SER A 243 18.63 2.38 0.23
N MET A 244 17.63 2.69 1.05
CA MET A 244 16.93 3.96 1.00
C MET A 244 16.71 4.53 2.40
N GLN A 245 16.50 5.83 2.46
CA GLN A 245 16.11 6.51 3.68
C GLN A 245 14.59 6.61 3.74
N VAL A 246 14.05 6.39 4.94
CA VAL A 246 12.65 6.58 5.28
C VAL A 246 12.60 7.65 6.36
N ARG A 247 12.33 8.87 5.96
CA ARG A 247 12.14 9.98 6.88
C ARG A 247 10.70 10.02 7.35
N VAL A 248 10.52 10.06 8.66
CA VAL A 248 9.23 10.24 9.33
C VAL A 248 9.27 11.57 10.07
N ASP A 249 8.42 12.52 9.69
CA ASP A 249 8.25 13.76 10.43
C ASP A 249 7.15 13.58 11.48
N LEU A 250 7.51 13.74 12.75
CA LEU A 250 6.64 13.54 13.90
C LEU A 250 6.08 14.88 14.38
N GLN A 251 4.78 14.92 14.62
CA GLN A 251 4.13 16.02 15.32
C GLN A 251 4.18 15.81 16.83
N GLU A 252 3.95 16.87 17.59
CA GLU A 252 3.86 16.80 19.04
C GLU A 252 2.86 15.73 19.50
N GLY A 253 3.28 14.88 20.44
CA GLY A 253 2.48 13.77 20.97
C GLY A 253 2.37 12.55 20.08
N GLN A 254 2.98 12.52 18.89
CA GLN A 254 3.05 11.32 18.08
C GLN A 254 4.11 10.36 18.60
N GLU A 255 3.80 9.08 18.44
CA GLU A 255 4.68 7.97 18.77
C GLU A 255 5.03 7.15 17.53
N LEU A 256 6.30 6.77 17.41
CA LEU A 256 6.80 5.94 16.30
C LEU A 256 7.09 4.53 16.78
N PHE A 257 6.56 3.55 16.05
CA PHE A 257 6.80 2.14 16.32
C PHE A 257 7.35 1.44 15.08
N LEU A 258 8.25 0.51 15.32
CA LEU A 258 8.74 -0.45 14.34
C LEU A 258 8.15 -1.82 14.68
N LEU A 259 7.42 -2.39 13.73
CA LEU A 259 6.68 -3.63 13.93
C LEU A 259 7.20 -4.73 13.02
N LYS A 260 7.00 -5.98 13.45
CA LYS A 260 7.01 -7.14 12.56
C LYS A 260 5.60 -7.70 12.44
N THR A 261 5.12 -7.84 11.20
CA THR A 261 3.77 -8.31 10.90
C THR A 261 3.81 -9.47 9.93
N LYS A 262 2.73 -10.26 9.89
CA LYS A 262 2.60 -11.36 8.94
C LYS A 262 2.48 -10.84 7.50
N ASP A 263 3.01 -11.63 6.57
CA ASP A 263 2.86 -11.41 5.13
C ASP A 263 1.96 -12.49 4.49
N ASN A 264 1.81 -12.45 3.20
CA ASN A 264 1.25 -13.48 2.34
C ASN A 264 2.32 -13.98 1.35
N PRO A 265 2.76 -15.26 1.39
CA PRO A 265 2.26 -16.33 2.28
C PRO A 265 2.68 -16.16 3.76
N VAL A 266 1.93 -16.82 4.63
CA VAL A 266 1.95 -16.66 6.11
C VAL A 266 3.30 -16.95 6.79
N ASN A 267 4.19 -17.68 6.14
CA ASN A 267 5.54 -18.01 6.64
C ASN A 267 6.54 -16.85 6.43
N ARG A 268 6.12 -15.76 5.82
CA ARG A 268 6.94 -14.57 5.61
C ARG A 268 6.53 -13.47 6.59
N ILE A 269 7.49 -12.59 6.90
CA ILE A 269 7.33 -11.49 7.85
C ILE A 269 7.70 -10.21 7.13
N ARG A 270 6.91 -9.16 7.37
CA ARG A 270 7.16 -7.79 6.91
C ARG A 270 7.62 -6.90 8.04
N ASN A 271 8.50 -5.98 7.77
CA ASN A 271 8.75 -4.83 8.61
C ASN A 271 7.72 -3.74 8.34
N THR A 272 7.25 -3.08 9.40
CA THR A 272 6.19 -2.07 9.33
C THR A 272 6.56 -0.87 10.17
N VAL A 273 6.37 0.31 9.62
CA VAL A 273 6.37 1.58 10.36
C VAL A 273 4.94 1.85 10.81
N LEU A 274 4.74 2.14 12.09
CA LEU A 274 3.48 2.62 12.64
C LEU A 274 3.70 3.95 13.34
N ILE A 275 2.88 4.95 13.00
CA ILE A 275 2.86 6.26 13.65
C ILE A 275 1.52 6.42 14.33
N ARG A 276 1.54 6.57 15.66
CA ARG A 276 0.35 6.73 16.49
C ARG A 276 0.13 8.20 16.85
N SER A 277 -1.11 8.63 16.72
CA SER A 277 -1.61 9.91 17.21
C SER A 277 -2.81 9.69 18.12
N VAL A 278 -2.99 10.59 19.09
CA VAL A 278 -4.19 10.63 19.95
C VAL A 278 -4.81 12.01 19.85
N GLY A 279 -6.08 12.10 19.48
CA GLY A 279 -6.77 13.37 19.30
C GLY A 279 -7.97 13.23 18.35
N ASP A 280 -8.49 14.35 17.89
CA ASP A 280 -9.59 14.44 16.90
C ASP A 280 -9.10 14.72 15.47
N LYS A 281 -7.80 14.94 15.34
CA LYS A 281 -7.10 15.11 14.05
C LYS A 281 -5.67 14.62 14.17
N ALA A 282 -5.10 14.15 13.06
CA ALA A 282 -3.70 13.82 12.94
C ALA A 282 -3.20 14.09 11.51
N THR A 283 -1.91 14.40 11.41
CA THR A 283 -1.21 14.52 10.13
C THR A 283 0.03 13.65 10.19
N TYR A 284 0.21 12.84 9.16
CA TYR A 284 1.35 11.96 8.99
C TYR A 284 2.14 12.40 7.78
N GLN A 285 3.44 12.46 7.91
CA GLN A 285 4.33 12.79 6.81
C GLN A 285 5.48 11.81 6.78
N MET A 286 5.61 11.13 5.66
CA MET A 286 6.68 10.19 5.40
C MET A 286 7.31 10.45 4.04
N GLN A 287 8.62 10.34 3.95
CA GLN A 287 9.38 10.47 2.71
C GLN A 287 10.29 9.25 2.52
N LEU A 288 10.16 8.60 1.37
CA LEU A 288 11.09 7.58 0.89
C LEU A 288 12.09 8.25 -0.05
N THR A 289 13.39 8.08 0.19
CA THR A 289 14.46 8.70 -0.62
C THR A 289 15.57 7.68 -0.92
N VAL A 290 16.02 7.63 -2.18
CA VAL A 290 17.11 6.77 -2.68
C VAL A 290 18.35 7.57 -3.01
#